data_3c60288efbb60c70ede89e8900994075
#
_entry.id   3c60288efbb60c70ede89e8900994075
#
_cell.length_a   1.000
_cell.length_b   1.000
_cell.length_c   1.000
_cell.angle_alpha   90.00
_cell.angle_beta   90.00
_cell.angle_gamma   90.00
#
_symmetry.space_group_name_H-M   'P 1'
#
loop_
_entity.id
_entity.type
_entity.pdbx_description
1 polymer ?
#
loop_
_entity_poly.entity_id
_entity_poly.type
_entity_poly.pdbx_seq_one_letter_code
_entity_poly.pdbx_strand_id
1 'polypeptide(L)'
;MAIAAHPGDALFTMGATVAQHIHNGGGGCFLSLTLGEKGHRTIPPKEYGEMQRTATEKAAKLLGADAIFLTYPDAEVPVNDEASFAVCDVIRRQKPDIIVTHWSGSWHKDHQNTFLVVRDAIFYAGLDAVPRKLPAHNVAKLFFADNWEDATNYQPDTFLDIAPIYEKWAEACALFPMWRGETGLIRYNDYYRSLAVMRGALAGFRYAVALMSDPSQRTSRIKSL
;
A
#
# COMPACT_ATOMS: atom_id res chain seq x y z
N MET A 1 7.23 0.60 -4.10
CA MET A 1 7.04 0.45 -2.65
C MET A 1 5.57 0.66 -2.32
N ALA A 2 4.96 -0.20 -1.51
CA ALA A 2 3.64 0.04 -0.93
C ALA A 2 3.79 0.61 0.49
N ILE A 3 3.01 1.64 0.84
CA ILE A 3 2.97 2.23 2.18
C ILE A 3 1.52 2.24 2.64
N ALA A 4 1.21 1.46 3.67
CA ALA A 4 -0.14 1.27 4.17
C ALA A 4 -0.26 1.54 5.67
N ALA A 5 -1.45 1.86 6.13
CA ALA A 5 -1.77 1.97 7.54
C ALA A 5 -1.58 0.62 8.24
N HIS A 6 -2.13 -0.44 7.64
CA HIS A 6 -2.17 -1.77 8.22
C HIS A 6 -1.60 -2.84 7.27
N PRO A 7 -1.13 -3.99 7.80
CA PRO A 7 -0.58 -5.08 6.99
C PRO A 7 -1.56 -5.65 5.95
N GLY A 8 -2.83 -5.78 6.30
CA GLY A 8 -3.87 -6.27 5.37
C GLY A 8 -3.99 -5.40 4.14
N ASP A 9 -4.04 -4.07 4.30
CA ASP A 9 -4.14 -3.14 3.18
C ASP A 9 -2.93 -3.23 2.26
N ALA A 10 -1.73 -3.32 2.84
CA ALA A 10 -0.49 -3.44 2.06
C ALA A 10 -0.54 -4.62 1.08
N LEU A 11 -1.19 -5.73 1.48
CA LEU A 11 -1.28 -6.94 0.67
C LEU A 11 -2.54 -6.98 -0.21
N PHE A 12 -3.71 -6.62 0.33
CA PHE A 12 -4.98 -6.79 -0.37
C PHE A 12 -5.18 -5.73 -1.46
N THR A 13 -4.82 -4.47 -1.16
CA THR A 13 -5.04 -3.34 -2.08
C THR A 13 -3.83 -3.02 -2.94
N MET A 14 -2.61 -3.17 -2.42
CA MET A 14 -1.36 -2.76 -3.07
C MET A 14 -0.48 -3.95 -3.47
N GLY A 15 -0.72 -5.12 -2.89
CA GLY A 15 0.17 -6.28 -3.04
C GLY A 15 0.30 -6.78 -4.47
N ALA A 16 -0.80 -6.80 -5.23
CA ALA A 16 -0.76 -7.19 -6.64
C ALA A 16 0.06 -6.22 -7.50
N THR A 17 0.00 -4.90 -7.20
CA THR A 17 0.82 -3.89 -7.87
C THR A 17 2.31 -4.12 -7.63
N VAL A 18 2.71 -4.36 -6.38
CA VAL A 18 4.10 -4.65 -6.03
C VAL A 18 4.56 -5.97 -6.67
N ALA A 19 3.74 -7.02 -6.59
CA ALA A 19 4.06 -8.33 -7.16
C ALA A 19 4.22 -8.28 -8.69
N GLN A 20 3.37 -7.53 -9.40
CA GLN A 20 3.48 -7.36 -10.84
C GLN A 20 4.75 -6.58 -11.23
N HIS A 21 5.11 -5.55 -10.44
CA HIS A 21 6.35 -4.82 -10.65
C HIS A 21 7.59 -5.72 -10.49
N ILE A 22 7.59 -6.58 -9.46
CA ILE A 22 8.66 -7.56 -9.24
C ILE A 22 8.71 -8.60 -10.37
N HIS A 23 7.55 -9.09 -10.83
CA HIS A 23 7.46 -10.00 -11.97
C HIS A 23 8.11 -9.42 -13.24
N ASN A 24 8.00 -8.11 -13.42
CA ASN A 24 8.61 -7.36 -14.53
C ASN A 24 10.10 -7.01 -14.28
N GLY A 25 10.75 -7.57 -13.25
CA GLY A 25 12.17 -7.40 -12.97
C GLY A 25 12.51 -6.24 -12.02
N GLY A 26 11.53 -5.57 -11.44
CA GLY A 26 11.74 -4.54 -10.43
C GLY A 26 11.97 -5.09 -9.02
N GLY A 27 12.28 -4.23 -8.07
CA GLY A 27 12.29 -4.53 -6.64
C GLY A 27 10.98 -4.08 -5.95
N GLY A 28 10.69 -4.63 -4.76
CA GLY A 28 9.49 -4.25 -4.03
C GLY A 28 9.61 -4.37 -2.53
N CYS A 29 8.87 -3.52 -1.80
CA CYS A 29 8.73 -3.64 -0.35
C CYS A 29 7.35 -3.13 0.10
N PHE A 30 6.92 -3.65 1.24
CA PHE A 30 5.73 -3.27 1.97
C PHE A 30 6.11 -2.56 3.25
N LEU A 31 5.62 -1.35 3.47
CA LEU A 31 5.72 -0.64 4.74
C LEU A 31 4.32 -0.54 5.34
N SER A 32 4.17 -1.06 6.57
CA SER A 32 2.96 -0.86 7.38
C SER A 32 3.26 0.08 8.54
N LEU A 33 2.42 1.10 8.75
CA LEU A 33 2.61 2.07 9.81
C LEU A 33 2.24 1.51 11.19
N THR A 34 1.23 0.65 11.23
CA THR A 34 0.79 -0.09 12.42
C THR A 34 0.85 -1.59 12.17
N LEU A 35 0.56 -2.41 13.16
CA LEU A 35 0.39 -3.85 12.99
C LEU A 35 -1.08 -4.24 12.75
N GLY A 36 -2.03 -3.30 12.75
CA GLY A 36 -3.45 -3.58 12.65
C GLY A 36 -3.97 -4.43 13.82
N GLU A 37 -3.36 -4.26 14.98
CA GLU A 37 -3.50 -5.14 16.14
C GLU A 37 -4.90 -5.09 16.77
N LYS A 38 -5.68 -4.04 16.51
CA LYS A 38 -7.06 -3.92 17.01
C LYS A 38 -8.11 -4.52 16.07
N GLY A 39 -7.70 -5.07 14.94
CA GLY A 39 -8.58 -5.60 13.89
C GLY A 39 -9.26 -6.94 14.20
N HIS A 40 -9.09 -7.53 15.39
CA HIS A 40 -9.71 -8.81 15.77
C HIS A 40 -10.57 -8.68 17.03
N ARG A 41 -11.75 -9.35 17.00
CA ARG A 41 -12.74 -9.21 18.09
C ARG A 41 -12.40 -9.97 19.37
N THR A 42 -11.67 -11.06 19.26
CA THR A 42 -11.45 -12.01 20.37
C THR A 42 -9.99 -12.29 20.66
N ILE A 43 -9.10 -12.16 19.68
CA ILE A 43 -7.66 -12.33 19.89
C ILE A 43 -7.12 -11.03 20.52
N PRO A 44 -6.30 -11.13 21.60
CA PRO A 44 -5.70 -9.95 22.20
C PRO A 44 -4.86 -9.15 21.20
N PRO A 45 -4.85 -7.80 21.26
CA PRO A 45 -4.17 -6.96 20.28
C PRO A 45 -2.70 -7.33 20.06
N LYS A 46 -1.93 -7.56 21.12
CA LYS A 46 -0.52 -7.94 21.01
C LYS A 46 -0.33 -9.23 20.22
N GLU A 47 -1.13 -10.24 20.49
CA GLU A 47 -1.07 -11.53 19.81
C GLU A 47 -1.48 -11.38 18.34
N TYR A 48 -2.59 -10.67 18.07
CA TYR A 48 -3.06 -10.45 16.72
C TYR A 48 -2.07 -9.63 15.88
N GLY A 49 -1.44 -8.61 16.47
CA GLY A 49 -0.40 -7.82 15.80
C GLY A 49 0.80 -8.68 15.37
N GLU A 50 1.26 -9.61 16.21
CA GLU A 50 2.35 -10.53 15.84
C GLU A 50 1.91 -11.55 14.78
N MET A 51 0.65 -11.98 14.78
CA MET A 51 0.10 -12.80 13.69
C MET A 51 0.11 -12.03 12.35
N GLN A 52 -0.30 -10.75 12.37
CA GLN A 52 -0.29 -9.88 11.20
C GLN A 52 1.13 -9.63 10.68
N ARG A 53 2.09 -9.38 11.57
CA ARG A 53 3.51 -9.26 11.23
C ARG A 53 4.00 -10.52 10.53
N THR A 54 3.80 -11.68 11.15
CA THR A 54 4.23 -12.98 10.62
C THR A 54 3.59 -13.27 9.26
N ALA A 55 2.30 -13.00 9.09
CA ALA A 55 1.60 -13.18 7.83
C ALA A 55 2.19 -12.28 6.73
N THR A 56 2.47 -11.00 7.06
CA THR A 56 3.08 -10.04 6.13
C THR A 56 4.48 -10.47 5.69
N GLU A 57 5.33 -10.89 6.62
CA GLU A 57 6.69 -11.35 6.31
C GLU A 57 6.68 -12.56 5.38
N LYS A 58 5.79 -13.53 5.63
CA LYS A 58 5.61 -14.71 4.77
C LYS A 58 5.06 -14.33 3.39
N ALA A 59 4.06 -13.43 3.35
CA ALA A 59 3.47 -12.96 2.10
C ALA A 59 4.49 -12.17 1.27
N ALA A 60 5.24 -11.26 1.87
CA ALA A 60 6.29 -10.51 1.22
C ALA A 60 7.35 -11.44 0.62
N LYS A 61 7.84 -12.41 1.41
CA LYS A 61 8.79 -13.43 0.94
C LYS A 61 8.25 -14.23 -0.24
N LEU A 62 6.98 -14.65 -0.17
CA LEU A 62 6.32 -15.37 -1.28
C LEU A 62 6.30 -14.51 -2.55
N LEU A 63 6.02 -13.22 -2.44
CA LEU A 63 5.97 -12.29 -3.57
C LEU A 63 7.36 -11.82 -4.05
N GLY A 64 8.42 -12.07 -3.27
CA GLY A 64 9.79 -11.60 -3.57
C GLY A 64 10.04 -10.17 -3.12
N ALA A 65 9.33 -9.69 -2.12
CA ALA A 65 9.40 -8.34 -1.54
C ALA A 65 9.97 -8.37 -0.11
N ASP A 66 10.38 -7.19 0.38
CA ASP A 66 10.69 -6.97 1.78
C ASP A 66 9.45 -6.49 2.56
N ALA A 67 9.40 -6.77 3.87
CA ALA A 67 8.41 -6.25 4.79
C ALA A 67 9.08 -5.34 5.84
N ILE A 68 8.51 -4.15 6.04
CA ILE A 68 9.00 -3.13 6.98
C ILE A 68 7.81 -2.68 7.82
N PHE A 69 8.05 -2.48 9.11
CA PHE A 69 7.02 -2.06 10.04
C PHE A 69 7.49 -0.85 10.84
N LEU A 70 6.64 0.18 10.91
CA LEU A 70 6.61 1.09 12.03
C LEU A 70 5.67 0.51 13.09
N THR A 71 5.71 1.04 14.29
CA THR A 71 4.97 0.47 15.42
C THR A 71 4.04 1.50 16.07
N TYR A 72 3.38 2.33 15.24
CA TYR A 72 2.33 3.20 15.73
C TYR A 72 1.13 2.35 16.16
N PRO A 73 0.43 2.74 17.24
CA PRO A 73 -0.77 2.03 17.64
C PRO A 73 -1.84 2.06 16.54
N ASP A 74 -2.48 0.93 16.30
CA ASP A 74 -3.62 0.82 15.39
C ASP A 74 -4.76 1.77 15.79
N ALA A 75 -5.43 2.37 14.82
CA ALA A 75 -6.42 3.45 14.95
C ALA A 75 -5.86 4.79 15.50
N GLU A 76 -4.53 4.92 15.62
CA GLU A 76 -3.87 6.08 16.22
C GLU A 76 -2.66 6.57 15.40
N VAL A 77 -2.62 6.30 14.08
CA VAL A 77 -1.55 6.84 13.21
C VAL A 77 -1.48 8.36 13.37
N PRO A 78 -0.34 8.90 13.87
CA PRO A 78 -0.23 10.34 14.10
C PRO A 78 0.03 11.09 12.79
N VAL A 79 -0.46 12.33 12.69
CA VAL A 79 -0.14 13.26 11.61
C VAL A 79 0.74 14.35 12.20
N ASN A 80 2.05 14.14 12.10
CA ASN A 80 3.06 15.08 12.59
C ASN A 80 4.40 14.85 11.88
N ASP A 81 5.34 15.78 12.07
CA ASP A 81 6.66 15.70 11.44
C ASP A 81 7.46 14.46 11.85
N GLU A 82 7.30 13.97 13.08
CA GLU A 82 7.99 12.77 13.54
C GLU A 82 7.60 11.54 12.72
N ALA A 83 6.30 11.35 12.51
CA ALA A 83 5.78 10.25 11.68
C ALA A 83 6.21 10.41 10.21
N SER A 84 6.11 11.62 9.67
CA SER A 84 6.53 11.91 8.30
C SER A 84 8.03 11.70 8.13
N PHE A 85 8.86 12.06 9.11
CA PHE A 85 10.30 11.78 9.08
C PHE A 85 10.62 10.29 9.22
N ALA A 86 9.88 9.53 10.01
CA ALA A 86 10.06 8.08 10.11
C ALA A 86 9.81 7.40 8.76
N VAL A 87 8.75 7.78 8.04
CA VAL A 87 8.47 7.29 6.69
C VAL A 87 9.50 7.81 5.69
N CYS A 88 9.92 9.08 5.77
CA CYS A 88 10.97 9.67 4.94
C CYS A 88 12.28 8.88 5.04
N ASP A 89 12.69 8.47 6.23
CA ASP A 89 13.91 7.67 6.43
C ASP A 89 13.81 6.30 5.76
N VAL A 90 12.63 5.69 5.75
CA VAL A 90 12.39 4.45 5.01
C VAL A 90 12.45 4.70 3.50
N ILE A 91 11.84 5.77 3.00
CA ILE A 91 11.89 6.16 1.58
C ILE A 91 13.35 6.38 1.15
N ARG A 92 14.13 7.15 1.90
CA ARG A 92 15.55 7.39 1.58
C ARG A 92 16.40 6.13 1.63
N ARG A 93 16.03 5.15 2.46
CA ARG A 93 16.72 3.85 2.55
C ARG A 93 16.37 2.94 1.39
N GLN A 94 15.09 2.82 1.07
CA GLN A 94 14.59 1.90 0.04
C GLN A 94 14.70 2.47 -1.37
N LYS A 95 14.78 3.78 -1.51
CA LYS A 95 14.91 4.52 -2.78
C LYS A 95 13.88 4.11 -3.84
N PRO A 96 12.57 4.11 -3.51
CA PRO A 96 11.56 3.71 -4.47
C PRO A 96 11.36 4.76 -5.56
N ASP A 97 11.31 4.33 -6.82
CA ASP A 97 10.86 5.19 -7.92
C ASP A 97 9.35 5.42 -7.88
N ILE A 98 8.60 4.42 -7.38
CA ILE A 98 7.15 4.42 -7.33
C ILE A 98 6.67 4.10 -5.91
N ILE A 99 5.74 4.92 -5.41
CA ILE A 99 5.01 4.66 -4.17
C ILE A 99 3.53 4.44 -4.50
N VAL A 100 2.93 3.44 -3.85
CA VAL A 100 1.48 3.22 -3.80
C VAL A 100 1.03 3.34 -2.36
N THR A 101 -0.03 4.11 -2.08
CA THR A 101 -0.55 4.33 -0.73
C THR A 101 -2.06 4.51 -0.74
N HIS A 102 -2.64 4.83 0.41
CA HIS A 102 -4.07 5.12 0.56
C HIS A 102 -4.48 6.42 -0.10
N TRP A 103 -5.76 6.49 -0.49
CA TRP A 103 -6.42 7.72 -0.90
C TRP A 103 -6.99 8.50 0.30
N SER A 104 -7.01 9.81 0.21
CA SER A 104 -7.52 10.71 1.27
C SER A 104 -9.03 10.61 1.49
N GLY A 105 -9.77 10.11 0.51
CA GLY A 105 -11.24 9.99 0.56
C GLY A 105 -11.74 8.73 1.27
N SER A 106 -10.86 7.96 1.89
CA SER A 106 -11.23 6.83 2.76
C SER A 106 -11.99 7.31 3.99
N TRP A 107 -12.99 6.55 4.45
CA TRP A 107 -13.63 6.84 5.73
C TRP A 107 -12.80 6.37 6.93
N HIS A 108 -11.80 5.49 6.72
CA HIS A 108 -10.93 5.00 7.78
C HIS A 108 -9.91 6.06 8.18
N LYS A 109 -9.92 6.45 9.45
CA LYS A 109 -9.04 7.50 9.99
C LYS A 109 -7.56 7.25 9.67
N ASP A 110 -7.07 6.04 9.91
CA ASP A 110 -5.65 5.73 9.70
C ASP A 110 -5.25 5.76 8.22
N HIS A 111 -6.17 5.45 7.30
CA HIS A 111 -5.92 5.60 5.87
C HIS A 111 -5.76 7.07 5.48
N GLN A 112 -6.65 7.94 5.99
CA GLN A 112 -6.54 9.40 5.79
C GLN A 112 -5.23 9.94 6.36
N ASN A 113 -4.89 9.52 7.58
CA ASN A 113 -3.66 9.95 8.25
C ASN A 113 -2.42 9.43 7.52
N THR A 114 -2.43 8.19 7.05
CA THR A 114 -1.35 7.62 6.23
C THR A 114 -1.15 8.39 4.93
N PHE A 115 -2.23 8.77 4.24
CA PHE A 115 -2.15 9.63 3.05
C PHE A 115 -1.40 10.94 3.35
N LEU A 116 -1.73 11.63 4.44
CA LEU A 116 -1.08 12.89 4.82
C LEU A 116 0.40 12.68 5.15
N VAL A 117 0.70 11.72 6.01
CA VAL A 117 2.07 11.38 6.42
C VAL A 117 2.94 10.98 5.22
N VAL A 118 2.43 10.19 4.30
CA VAL A 118 3.19 9.75 3.12
C VAL A 118 3.48 10.92 2.17
N ARG A 119 2.53 11.83 1.96
CA ARG A 119 2.78 13.01 1.12
C ARG A 119 3.86 13.91 1.67
N ASP A 120 3.80 14.19 2.99
CA ASP A 120 4.84 14.97 3.66
C ASP A 120 6.18 14.25 3.64
N ALA A 121 6.18 12.93 3.86
CA ALA A 121 7.39 12.11 3.81
C ALA A 121 8.05 12.12 2.44
N ILE A 122 7.28 12.03 1.35
CA ILE A 122 7.79 12.15 -0.03
C ILE A 122 8.40 13.53 -0.26
N PHE A 123 7.73 14.59 0.18
CA PHE A 123 8.27 15.95 0.10
C PHE A 123 9.60 16.07 0.84
N TYR A 124 9.67 15.64 2.10
CA TYR A 124 10.90 15.68 2.89
C TYR A 124 11.99 14.76 2.32
N ALA A 125 11.62 13.62 1.75
CA ALA A 125 12.59 12.68 1.18
C ALA A 125 13.36 13.30 0.00
N GLY A 126 12.69 14.15 -0.81
CA GLY A 126 13.30 14.81 -1.97
C GLY A 126 14.13 16.06 -1.64
N LEU A 127 14.14 16.55 -0.40
CA LEU A 127 14.83 17.78 -0.04
C LEU A 127 16.21 17.52 0.61
N ASP A 128 17.27 17.92 -0.08
CA ASP A 128 18.65 17.86 0.48
C ASP A 128 18.80 18.71 1.75
N ALA A 129 18.04 19.81 1.84
CA ALA A 129 18.07 20.71 2.99
C ALA A 129 17.44 20.13 4.27
N VAL A 130 16.69 19.01 4.16
CA VAL A 130 16.15 18.30 5.32
C VAL A 130 17.20 17.35 5.88
N PRO A 131 17.78 17.65 7.08
CA PRO A 131 18.89 16.89 7.63
C PRO A 131 18.42 15.51 8.12
N ARG A 132 18.69 14.47 7.34
CA ARG A 132 18.48 13.07 7.69
C ARG A 132 19.79 12.29 7.51
N LYS A 133 19.86 11.06 8.08
CA LYS A 133 21.04 10.21 8.01
C LYS A 133 21.43 9.79 6.59
N LEU A 134 20.42 9.64 5.72
CA LEU A 134 20.61 9.23 4.33
C LEU A 134 20.39 10.41 3.39
N PRO A 135 21.05 10.43 2.22
CA PRO A 135 20.89 11.48 1.23
C PRO A 135 19.45 11.54 0.71
N ALA A 136 19.08 12.69 0.15
CA ALA A 136 17.75 12.87 -0.44
C ALA A 136 17.50 11.88 -1.58
N HIS A 137 16.22 11.53 -1.74
CA HIS A 137 15.75 10.67 -2.80
C HIS A 137 14.40 11.18 -3.35
N ASN A 138 14.32 11.30 -4.67
CA ASN A 138 13.10 11.75 -5.35
C ASN A 138 12.26 10.57 -5.80
N VAL A 139 11.01 10.53 -5.36
CA VAL A 139 10.02 9.56 -5.81
C VAL A 139 9.43 10.05 -7.14
N ALA A 140 9.53 9.24 -8.18
CA ALA A 140 9.09 9.64 -9.53
C ALA A 140 7.58 9.60 -9.71
N LYS A 141 6.89 8.66 -9.05
CA LYS A 141 5.44 8.46 -9.17
C LYS A 141 4.79 8.12 -7.83
N LEU A 142 3.65 8.75 -7.57
CA LEU A 142 2.75 8.42 -6.47
C LEU A 142 1.41 7.98 -7.03
N PHE A 143 0.95 6.81 -6.58
CA PHE A 143 -0.37 6.28 -6.88
C PHE A 143 -1.15 6.00 -5.61
N PHE A 144 -2.47 6.07 -5.72
CA PHE A 144 -3.41 5.66 -4.68
C PHE A 144 -4.06 4.35 -5.10
N ALA A 145 -4.12 3.38 -4.18
CA ALA A 145 -4.70 2.07 -4.43
C ALA A 145 -6.22 2.09 -4.28
N ASP A 146 -6.90 1.23 -5.04
CA ASP A 146 -8.34 1.00 -4.96
C ASP A 146 -8.68 0.22 -3.68
N ASN A 147 -9.55 0.78 -2.83
CA ASN A 147 -9.97 0.18 -1.59
C ASN A 147 -11.50 0.36 -1.41
N TRP A 148 -12.18 -0.63 -0.85
CA TRP A 148 -13.61 -0.57 -0.57
C TRP A 148 -14.01 0.57 0.38
N GLU A 149 -13.06 1.08 1.16
CA GLU A 149 -13.23 2.18 2.11
C GLU A 149 -13.10 3.57 1.48
N ASP A 150 -12.73 3.66 0.20
CA ASP A 150 -12.53 4.93 -0.50
C ASP A 150 -13.87 5.50 -0.99
N ALA A 151 -14.65 5.99 -0.04
CA ALA A 151 -16.03 6.42 -0.26
C ALA A 151 -16.17 7.72 -1.07
N THR A 152 -15.10 8.52 -1.22
CA THR A 152 -15.18 9.87 -1.78
C THR A 152 -14.11 10.13 -2.83
N ASN A 153 -14.55 10.50 -4.04
CA ASN A 153 -13.70 11.03 -5.13
C ASN A 153 -12.54 10.14 -5.57
N TYR A 154 -12.58 8.83 -5.35
CA TYR A 154 -11.62 7.92 -5.95
C TYR A 154 -11.95 7.71 -7.43
N GLN A 155 -11.07 8.16 -8.31
CA GLN A 155 -11.23 8.09 -9.77
C GLN A 155 -9.99 7.46 -10.39
N PRO A 156 -9.96 6.12 -10.54
CA PRO A 156 -8.80 5.45 -11.11
C PRO A 156 -8.61 5.84 -12.58
N ASP A 157 -7.35 6.06 -12.95
CA ASP A 157 -6.94 6.45 -14.30
C ASP A 157 -5.87 5.51 -14.89
N THR A 158 -5.35 4.60 -14.08
CA THR A 158 -4.29 3.67 -14.45
C THR A 158 -4.72 2.24 -14.12
N PHE A 159 -4.71 1.36 -15.12
CA PHE A 159 -5.05 -0.05 -14.98
C PHE A 159 -3.82 -0.89 -15.24
N LEU A 160 -3.44 -1.72 -14.28
CA LEU A 160 -2.29 -2.61 -14.35
C LEU A 160 -2.78 -4.05 -14.51
N ASP A 161 -2.38 -4.70 -15.61
CA ASP A 161 -2.62 -6.14 -15.80
C ASP A 161 -1.86 -6.94 -14.72
N ILE A 162 -2.59 -7.75 -13.97
CA ILE A 162 -2.05 -8.62 -12.91
C ILE A 162 -2.28 -10.10 -13.19
N ALA A 163 -2.75 -10.45 -14.38
CA ALA A 163 -3.03 -11.84 -14.73
C ALA A 163 -1.82 -12.77 -14.51
N PRO A 164 -0.57 -12.35 -14.80
CA PRO A 164 0.61 -13.20 -14.59
C PRO A 164 0.87 -13.55 -13.12
N ILE A 165 0.43 -12.72 -12.16
CA ILE A 165 0.73 -12.90 -10.74
C ILE A 165 -0.51 -13.11 -9.87
N TYR A 166 -1.70 -13.11 -10.46
CA TYR A 166 -2.97 -13.10 -9.75
C TYR A 166 -3.11 -14.22 -8.72
N GLU A 167 -2.80 -15.46 -9.10
CA GLU A 167 -2.89 -16.60 -8.17
C GLU A 167 -1.85 -16.51 -7.05
N LYS A 168 -0.63 -16.09 -7.38
CA LYS A 168 0.44 -15.91 -6.39
C LYS A 168 0.11 -14.81 -5.38
N TRP A 169 -0.50 -13.70 -5.84
CA TRP A 169 -1.00 -12.66 -4.98
C TRP A 169 -2.14 -13.16 -4.08
N ALA A 170 -3.11 -13.89 -4.64
CA ALA A 170 -4.22 -14.45 -3.85
C ALA A 170 -3.72 -15.44 -2.78
N GLU A 171 -2.71 -16.27 -3.10
CA GLU A 171 -2.04 -17.16 -2.15
C GLU A 171 -1.37 -16.36 -1.01
N ALA A 172 -0.66 -15.29 -1.33
CA ALA A 172 -0.05 -14.41 -0.32
C ALA A 172 -1.10 -13.78 0.60
N CYS A 173 -2.22 -13.30 0.04
CA CYS A 173 -3.34 -12.75 0.82
C CYS A 173 -4.00 -13.81 1.73
N ALA A 174 -4.05 -15.08 1.28
CA ALA A 174 -4.63 -16.17 2.06
C ALA A 174 -3.86 -16.53 3.33
N LEU A 175 -2.66 -15.98 3.54
CA LEU A 175 -1.93 -16.09 4.80
C LEU A 175 -2.59 -15.29 5.94
N PHE A 176 -3.46 -14.33 5.61
CA PHE A 176 -4.14 -13.49 6.58
C PHE A 176 -5.50 -14.08 7.02
N PRO A 177 -5.78 -14.16 8.33
CA PRO A 177 -7.10 -14.60 8.82
C PRO A 177 -8.25 -13.76 8.26
N MET A 178 -8.04 -12.47 8.10
CA MET A 178 -9.02 -11.53 7.55
C MET A 178 -9.41 -11.89 6.12
N TRP A 179 -8.45 -12.26 5.27
CA TRP A 179 -8.73 -12.70 3.91
C TRP A 179 -9.60 -13.96 3.86
N ARG A 180 -9.37 -14.88 4.80
CA ARG A 180 -10.14 -16.13 4.91
C ARG A 180 -11.50 -15.97 5.57
N GLY A 181 -11.88 -14.73 5.95
CA GLY A 181 -13.18 -14.44 6.59
C GLY A 181 -13.24 -14.79 8.08
N GLU A 182 -12.10 -14.96 8.76
CA GLU A 182 -12.03 -15.37 10.16
C GLU A 182 -12.20 -14.21 11.16
N THR A 183 -12.15 -12.94 10.71
CA THR A 183 -12.08 -11.78 11.61
C THR A 183 -13.31 -10.88 11.59
N GLY A 184 -14.21 -10.99 10.62
CA GLY A 184 -15.31 -10.04 10.53
C GLY A 184 -16.39 -10.37 9.50
N LEU A 185 -17.22 -9.37 9.20
CA LEU A 185 -18.35 -9.50 8.28
C LEU A 185 -17.97 -9.36 6.81
N ILE A 186 -16.81 -8.73 6.53
CA ILE A 186 -16.39 -8.45 5.15
C ILE A 186 -15.71 -9.68 4.56
N ARG A 187 -16.19 -10.07 3.40
CA ARG A 187 -15.66 -11.18 2.63
C ARG A 187 -14.53 -10.66 1.72
N TYR A 188 -13.37 -10.34 2.29
CA TYR A 188 -12.24 -9.70 1.59
C TYR A 188 -11.78 -10.48 0.36
N ASN A 189 -11.67 -11.80 0.46
CA ASN A 189 -11.32 -12.64 -0.67
C ASN A 189 -12.30 -12.45 -1.86
N ASP A 190 -13.60 -12.49 -1.58
CA ASP A 190 -14.60 -12.34 -2.65
C ASP A 190 -14.60 -10.93 -3.22
N TYR A 191 -14.45 -9.92 -2.36
CA TYR A 191 -14.42 -8.53 -2.79
C TYR A 191 -13.25 -8.24 -3.72
N TYR A 192 -12.02 -8.47 -3.27
CA TYR A 192 -10.84 -8.11 -4.05
C TYR A 192 -10.63 -8.99 -5.28
N ARG A 193 -11.05 -10.26 -5.24
CA ARG A 193 -11.03 -11.10 -6.44
C ARG A 193 -12.07 -10.63 -7.47
N SER A 194 -13.25 -10.27 -7.04
CA SER A 194 -14.29 -9.70 -7.93
C SER A 194 -13.88 -8.34 -8.47
N LEU A 195 -13.24 -7.51 -7.65
CA LEU A 195 -12.70 -6.21 -8.06
C LEU A 195 -11.66 -6.38 -9.16
N ALA A 196 -10.72 -7.33 -9.02
CA ALA A 196 -9.70 -7.61 -10.03
C ALA A 196 -10.30 -8.05 -11.37
N VAL A 197 -11.39 -8.86 -11.35
CA VAL A 197 -12.14 -9.24 -12.55
C VAL A 197 -12.82 -8.03 -13.19
N MET A 198 -13.52 -7.23 -12.37
CA MET A 198 -14.23 -6.02 -12.84
C MET A 198 -13.27 -5.00 -13.45
N ARG A 199 -12.16 -4.72 -12.79
CA ARG A 199 -11.14 -3.79 -13.29
C ARG A 199 -10.44 -4.33 -14.54
N GLY A 200 -10.21 -5.64 -14.61
CA GLY A 200 -9.72 -6.32 -15.80
C GLY A 200 -10.67 -6.16 -16.99
N ALA A 201 -11.95 -6.41 -16.77
CA ALA A 201 -12.96 -6.28 -17.83
C ALA A 201 -13.03 -4.85 -18.41
N LEU A 202 -12.91 -3.82 -17.54
CA LEU A 202 -12.89 -2.42 -17.97
C LEU A 202 -11.65 -2.06 -18.81
N ALA A 203 -10.52 -2.74 -18.57
CA ALA A 203 -9.24 -2.45 -19.21
C ALA A 203 -8.90 -3.43 -20.36
N GLY A 204 -9.74 -4.44 -20.63
CA GLY A 204 -9.46 -5.48 -21.61
C GLY A 204 -8.45 -6.53 -21.15
N PHE A 205 -8.23 -6.66 -19.84
CA PHE A 205 -7.38 -7.69 -19.22
C PHE A 205 -8.23 -8.76 -18.53
N ARG A 206 -7.64 -9.92 -18.28
CA ARG A 206 -8.31 -10.96 -17.47
C ARG A 206 -8.50 -10.53 -16.02
N TYR A 207 -7.46 -9.95 -15.43
CA TYR A 207 -7.41 -9.40 -14.09
C TYR A 207 -6.62 -8.11 -14.07
N ALA A 208 -7.11 -7.08 -13.40
CA ALA A 208 -6.36 -5.84 -13.21
C ALA A 208 -6.55 -5.29 -11.80
N VAL A 209 -5.60 -4.48 -11.38
CA VAL A 209 -5.80 -3.47 -10.34
C VAL A 209 -5.96 -2.10 -10.98
N ALA A 210 -6.76 -1.25 -10.34
CA ALA A 210 -6.91 0.13 -10.77
C ALA A 210 -6.23 1.05 -9.76
N LEU A 211 -5.50 2.01 -10.26
CA LEU A 211 -4.75 3.00 -9.48
C LEU A 211 -5.21 4.40 -9.89
N MET A 212 -5.20 5.31 -8.94
CA MET A 212 -5.39 6.73 -9.23
C MET A 212 -4.03 7.43 -9.10
N SER A 213 -3.61 8.12 -10.16
CA SER A 213 -2.40 8.94 -10.14
C SER A 213 -2.58 10.16 -9.24
N ASP A 214 -1.52 10.60 -8.57
CA ASP A 214 -1.55 11.87 -7.86
C ASP A 214 -1.86 13.01 -8.85
N PRO A 215 -2.94 13.79 -8.63
CA PRO A 215 -3.31 14.88 -9.51
C PRO A 215 -2.21 15.91 -9.74
N SER A 216 -1.33 16.12 -8.76
CA SER A 216 -0.20 17.04 -8.87
C SER A 216 0.90 16.56 -9.84
N GLN A 217 0.93 15.25 -10.15
CA GLN A 217 1.93 14.63 -11.02
C GLN A 217 1.41 14.37 -12.44
N ARG A 218 0.19 14.81 -12.77
CA ARG A 218 -0.42 14.64 -14.12
C ARG A 218 0.14 15.58 -15.18
N THR A 219 1.03 16.50 -14.80
CA THR A 219 1.61 17.46 -15.75
C THR A 219 2.72 16.82 -16.55
N SER A 220 2.59 16.83 -17.88
CA SER A 220 3.65 16.44 -18.83
C SER A 220 4.46 17.66 -19.26
N ARG A 221 5.79 17.54 -19.26
CA ARG A 221 6.68 18.55 -19.82
C ARG A 221 7.18 18.05 -21.17
N ILE A 222 6.75 18.70 -22.23
CA ILE A 222 7.17 18.38 -23.60
C ILE A 222 7.87 19.58 -24.21
N LYS A 223 8.90 19.35 -25.02
CA LYS A 223 9.66 20.41 -25.70
C LYS A 223 9.06 20.77 -27.07
N SER A 224 8.26 19.88 -27.65
CA SER A 224 7.58 20.06 -28.93
C SER A 224 6.32 19.18 -28.96
N LEU A 225 5.31 19.61 -29.70
CA LEU A 225 4.19 18.80 -30.17
C LEU A 225 4.54 18.20 -31.52
#